data_0222ed435003a8275be7cb5fbe977b71
#
_entry.id   0222ed435003a8275be7cb5fbe977b71
#
_cell.length_a   1.000
_cell.length_b   1.000
_cell.length_c   1.000
_cell.angle_alpha   90.00
_cell.angle_beta   90.00
_cell.angle_gamma   90.00
#
_symmetry.space_group_name_H-M   'P 1'
#
loop_
_entity.id
_entity.type
_entity.pdbx_description
1 polymer ?
#
loop_
_entity_poly.entity_id
_entity_poly.type
_entity_poly.pdbx_seq_one_letter_code
_entity_poly.pdbx_strand_id
1 'polypeptide(L)'
;MSFTPTLLAWYAEHGRHDLPWRLTTDPYRIWISEIILQQTRVSQGQQYYERFVERFPTVAALAKASEDEVLRLWQGLGYYSRARNLHAAAKQIMEGGGDFPTNYADVRALKGVGPYTAAAICAFAYGLPYAVVDGNVYRVLARYFGITTPIDGTAGKKEFAQLADSLLSRTAPADYNSAIMDFGALQCTPTSPDCTQCPLCESCQAYRQGLIYDLPIKAKHTAVGERHLLYLFIHDGERMLLERRPAGDIWQGLYQPLLVEYQQPTSEAVMLADIHKVLRQSKGMAIQTPALQFRHVLTHRILHLTCYAIHCPTLPHLGNMQPVPFAELDNYAMPRAILKAMEQLRIGR
;
A
#
# COMPACT_ATOMS: atom_id res chain seq x y z
N MET A 1 10.75 34.14 -12.90
CA MET A 1 9.58 33.42 -13.52
C MET A 1 8.61 33.03 -12.44
N SER A 2 7.30 33.04 -12.72
CA SER A 2 6.29 32.61 -11.74
C SER A 2 6.25 31.08 -11.64
N PHE A 3 6.15 30.51 -10.43
CA PHE A 3 6.21 29.06 -10.17
C PHE A 3 5.17 28.28 -10.99
N THR A 4 3.90 28.62 -10.87
CA THR A 4 2.79 27.87 -11.49
C THR A 4 2.83 27.86 -13.02
N PRO A 5 3.02 28.98 -13.74
CA PRO A 5 3.14 28.94 -15.20
C PRO A 5 4.34 28.12 -15.70
N THR A 6 5.50 28.23 -15.04
CA THR A 6 6.68 27.45 -15.42
C THR A 6 6.47 25.95 -15.20
N LEU A 7 5.81 25.58 -14.10
CA LEU A 7 5.47 24.20 -13.78
C LEU A 7 4.50 23.60 -14.82
N LEU A 8 3.45 24.34 -15.21
CA LEU A 8 2.48 23.89 -16.22
C LEU A 8 3.12 23.76 -17.60
N ALA A 9 4.00 24.70 -17.99
CA ALA A 9 4.76 24.59 -19.25
C ALA A 9 5.63 23.34 -19.28
N TRP A 10 6.37 23.07 -18.19
CA TRP A 10 7.17 21.85 -18.08
C TRP A 10 6.31 20.58 -18.14
N TYR A 11 5.15 20.59 -17.49
CA TYR A 11 4.24 19.44 -17.49
C TYR A 11 3.69 19.14 -18.89
N ALA A 12 3.37 20.16 -19.68
CA ALA A 12 2.88 19.98 -21.05
C ALA A 12 3.86 19.17 -21.93
N GLU A 13 5.18 19.31 -21.69
CA GLU A 13 6.22 18.65 -22.48
C GLU A 13 6.71 17.32 -21.88
N HIS A 14 6.72 17.22 -20.54
CA HIS A 14 7.39 16.13 -19.81
C HIS A 14 6.44 15.31 -18.94
N GLY A 15 5.16 15.66 -18.84
CA GLY A 15 4.17 14.98 -18.02
C GLY A 15 3.84 13.58 -18.52
N ARG A 16 3.46 12.70 -17.61
CA ARG A 16 2.99 11.34 -17.92
C ARG A 16 1.52 11.35 -18.28
N HIS A 17 1.19 11.85 -19.46
CA HIS A 17 -0.18 12.03 -19.91
C HIS A 17 -0.92 10.73 -20.26
N ASP A 18 -0.18 9.67 -20.54
CA ASP A 18 -0.63 8.35 -21.02
C ASP A 18 -1.08 7.40 -19.92
N LEU A 19 -1.00 7.81 -18.65
CA LEU A 19 -1.43 6.96 -17.53
C LEU A 19 -2.96 6.71 -17.58
N PRO A 20 -3.43 5.44 -17.46
CA PRO A 20 -4.84 5.10 -17.68
C PRO A 20 -5.84 5.91 -16.82
N TRP A 21 -5.45 6.28 -15.60
CA TRP A 21 -6.27 7.10 -14.71
C TRP A 21 -6.24 8.61 -15.01
N ARG A 22 -5.36 9.06 -15.94
CA ARG A 22 -5.32 10.43 -16.43
C ARG A 22 -6.12 10.63 -17.71
N LEU A 23 -6.49 9.52 -18.37
CA LEU A 23 -7.30 9.52 -19.59
C LEU A 23 -8.81 9.46 -19.29
N THR A 24 -9.20 9.64 -18.03
CA THR A 24 -10.61 9.56 -17.60
C THR A 24 -10.93 10.61 -16.54
N THR A 25 -12.18 11.03 -16.49
CA THR A 25 -12.77 11.85 -15.43
C THR A 25 -13.75 11.04 -14.56
N ASP A 26 -13.85 9.72 -14.76
CA ASP A 26 -14.68 8.84 -13.94
C ASP A 26 -14.17 8.82 -12.49
N PRO A 27 -14.93 9.32 -11.51
CA PRO A 27 -14.51 9.41 -10.11
C PRO A 27 -14.20 8.06 -9.49
N TYR A 28 -14.88 6.99 -9.92
CA TYR A 28 -14.61 5.64 -9.46
C TYR A 28 -13.22 5.17 -9.90
N ARG A 29 -12.88 5.34 -11.18
CA ARG A 29 -11.59 4.93 -11.74
C ARG A 29 -10.44 5.74 -11.14
N ILE A 30 -10.63 7.05 -10.95
CA ILE A 30 -9.67 7.93 -10.29
C ILE A 30 -9.48 7.49 -8.83
N TRP A 31 -10.56 7.22 -8.09
CA TRP A 31 -10.48 6.75 -6.71
C TRP A 31 -9.70 5.43 -6.60
N ILE A 32 -9.97 4.44 -7.47
CA ILE A 32 -9.21 3.18 -7.49
C ILE A 32 -7.72 3.43 -7.67
N SER A 33 -7.33 4.27 -8.63
CA SER A 33 -5.92 4.59 -8.88
C SER A 33 -5.28 5.28 -7.68
N GLU A 34 -5.95 6.25 -7.06
CA GLU A 34 -5.44 6.98 -5.91
C GLU A 34 -5.18 6.07 -4.70
N ILE A 35 -6.05 5.07 -4.48
CA ILE A 35 -5.86 4.12 -3.39
C ILE A 35 -4.75 3.09 -3.72
N ILE A 36 -4.67 2.60 -4.94
CA ILE A 36 -3.62 1.66 -5.37
C ILE A 36 -2.24 2.32 -5.30
N LEU A 37 -2.12 3.57 -5.72
CA LEU A 37 -0.85 4.29 -5.79
C LEU A 37 -0.34 4.81 -4.45
N GLN A 38 -1.13 4.76 -3.37
CA GLN A 38 -0.62 5.07 -2.03
C GLN A 38 0.57 4.16 -1.70
N GLN A 39 1.77 4.73 -1.57
CA GLN A 39 3.02 4.02 -1.28
C GLN A 39 3.36 2.89 -2.28
N THR A 40 2.83 2.96 -3.50
CA THR A 40 3.10 2.02 -4.60
C THR A 40 3.67 2.80 -5.79
N ARG A 41 4.74 2.29 -6.39
CA ARG A 41 5.30 2.90 -7.59
C ARG A 41 4.35 2.75 -8.77
N VAL A 42 4.29 3.75 -9.66
CA VAL A 42 3.41 3.76 -10.84
C VAL A 42 3.58 2.49 -11.69
N SER A 43 4.82 2.08 -11.98
CA SER A 43 5.13 0.87 -12.78
C SER A 43 4.55 -0.42 -12.18
N GLN A 44 4.48 -0.52 -10.86
CA GLN A 44 3.84 -1.65 -10.18
C GLN A 44 2.32 -1.46 -10.09
N GLY A 45 1.88 -0.25 -9.76
CA GLY A 45 0.46 0.06 -9.52
C GLY A 45 -0.41 -0.07 -10.76
N GLN A 46 0.13 0.23 -11.95
CA GLN A 46 -0.63 0.20 -13.20
C GLN A 46 -1.23 -1.18 -13.49
N GLN A 47 -0.45 -2.25 -13.40
CA GLN A 47 -0.95 -3.62 -13.63
C GLN A 47 -2.05 -4.03 -12.62
N TYR A 48 -1.94 -3.56 -11.38
CA TYR A 48 -2.99 -3.81 -10.38
C TYR A 48 -4.24 -3.01 -10.67
N TYR A 49 -4.10 -1.75 -11.08
CA TYR A 49 -5.21 -0.90 -11.48
C TYR A 49 -6.00 -1.51 -12.65
N GLU A 50 -5.32 -1.90 -13.71
CA GLU A 50 -5.93 -2.50 -14.91
C GLU A 50 -6.73 -3.76 -14.55
N ARG A 51 -6.13 -4.71 -13.83
CA ARG A 51 -6.81 -5.94 -13.38
C ARG A 51 -7.98 -5.66 -12.43
N PHE A 52 -7.82 -4.65 -11.57
CA PHE A 52 -8.85 -4.32 -10.57
C PHE A 52 -10.07 -3.68 -11.23
N VAL A 53 -9.87 -2.75 -12.17
CA VAL A 53 -10.95 -2.10 -12.94
C VAL A 53 -11.60 -3.06 -13.94
N GLU A 54 -10.84 -3.98 -14.54
CA GLU A 54 -11.39 -5.05 -15.38
C GLU A 54 -12.34 -5.94 -14.59
N ARG A 55 -11.93 -6.39 -13.41
CA ARG A 55 -12.75 -7.28 -12.56
C ARG A 55 -13.90 -6.57 -11.88
N PHE A 56 -13.70 -5.33 -11.47
CA PHE A 56 -14.69 -4.47 -10.81
C PHE A 56 -14.88 -3.18 -11.61
N PRO A 57 -15.62 -3.20 -12.72
CA PRO A 57 -15.75 -2.03 -13.61
C PRO A 57 -16.58 -0.89 -13.02
N THR A 58 -17.34 -1.15 -11.94
CA THR A 58 -18.21 -0.17 -11.27
C THR A 58 -18.15 -0.30 -9.76
N VAL A 59 -18.58 0.76 -9.05
CA VAL A 59 -18.76 0.75 -7.58
C VAL A 59 -19.64 -0.42 -7.15
N ALA A 60 -20.73 -0.66 -7.88
CA ALA A 60 -21.68 -1.74 -7.58
C ALA A 60 -21.04 -3.13 -7.72
N ALA A 61 -20.19 -3.34 -8.73
CA ALA A 61 -19.46 -4.60 -8.90
C ALA A 61 -18.48 -4.84 -7.73
N LEU A 62 -17.77 -3.79 -7.31
CA LEU A 62 -16.86 -3.86 -6.16
C LEU A 62 -17.62 -4.10 -4.86
N ALA A 63 -18.72 -3.40 -4.62
CA ALA A 63 -19.51 -3.54 -3.40
C ALA A 63 -20.13 -4.94 -3.22
N LYS A 64 -20.51 -5.59 -4.33
CA LYS A 64 -21.10 -6.95 -4.35
C LYS A 64 -20.05 -8.05 -4.20
N ALA A 65 -18.77 -7.78 -4.44
CA ALA A 65 -17.71 -8.75 -4.32
C ALA A 65 -17.56 -9.26 -2.87
N SER A 66 -16.99 -10.45 -2.69
CA SER A 66 -16.54 -10.89 -1.37
C SER A 66 -15.27 -10.16 -0.97
N GLU A 67 -15.04 -9.99 0.35
CA GLU A 67 -13.79 -9.42 0.84
C GLU A 67 -12.57 -10.25 0.39
N ASP A 68 -12.70 -11.57 0.36
CA ASP A 68 -11.65 -12.49 -0.05
C ASP A 68 -11.27 -12.28 -1.52
N GLU A 69 -12.23 -12.04 -2.40
CA GLU A 69 -11.97 -11.73 -3.81
C GLU A 69 -11.22 -10.40 -3.97
N VAL A 70 -11.63 -9.37 -3.23
CA VAL A 70 -10.95 -8.06 -3.24
C VAL A 70 -9.52 -8.18 -2.71
N LEU A 71 -9.31 -8.90 -1.60
CA LEU A 71 -7.99 -9.12 -1.02
C LEU A 71 -7.07 -9.95 -1.92
N ARG A 72 -7.63 -10.91 -2.67
CA ARG A 72 -6.88 -11.72 -3.64
C ARG A 72 -6.35 -10.87 -4.80
N LEU A 73 -7.16 -10.01 -5.38
CA LEU A 73 -6.71 -9.07 -6.42
C LEU A 73 -5.69 -8.06 -5.90
N TRP A 74 -5.71 -7.78 -4.59
CA TRP A 74 -4.77 -6.88 -3.94
C TRP A 74 -3.46 -7.55 -3.52
N GLN A 75 -3.39 -8.88 -3.61
CA GLN A 75 -2.26 -9.67 -3.13
C GLN A 75 -0.94 -9.21 -3.75
N GLY A 76 0.04 -8.87 -2.89
CA GLY A 76 1.35 -8.37 -3.30
C GLY A 76 1.53 -6.85 -3.23
N LEU A 77 0.46 -6.04 -3.20
CA LEU A 77 0.56 -4.58 -3.03
C LEU A 77 0.93 -4.16 -1.61
N GLY A 78 0.59 -4.97 -0.60
CA GLY A 78 0.75 -4.60 0.80
C GLY A 78 -0.32 -3.62 1.29
N TYR A 79 -0.22 -3.23 2.59
CA TYR A 79 -1.18 -2.32 3.22
C TYR A 79 -2.64 -2.71 2.94
N TYR A 80 -3.00 -3.95 3.21
CA TYR A 80 -4.29 -4.55 2.89
C TYR A 80 -5.50 -3.85 3.52
N SER A 81 -5.28 -3.01 4.54
CA SER A 81 -6.31 -2.11 5.06
C SER A 81 -6.87 -1.16 4.00
N ARG A 82 -6.06 -0.80 2.98
CA ARG A 82 -6.55 0.01 1.83
C ARG A 82 -7.62 -0.73 1.05
N ALA A 83 -7.38 -2.00 0.72
CA ALA A 83 -8.36 -2.84 0.01
C ALA A 83 -9.66 -3.02 0.81
N ARG A 84 -9.55 -3.31 2.11
CA ARG A 84 -10.73 -3.42 2.99
C ARG A 84 -11.51 -2.11 3.11
N ASN A 85 -10.80 -0.99 3.27
CA ASN A 85 -11.43 0.32 3.32
C ASN A 85 -12.09 0.69 1.99
N LEU A 86 -11.43 0.39 0.86
CA LEU A 86 -11.95 0.58 -0.49
C LEU A 86 -13.27 -0.20 -0.67
N HIS A 87 -13.28 -1.47 -0.27
CA HIS A 87 -14.47 -2.33 -0.32
C HIS A 87 -15.61 -1.82 0.59
N ALA A 88 -15.26 -1.40 1.83
CA ALA A 88 -16.24 -0.83 2.75
C ALA A 88 -16.83 0.50 2.23
N ALA A 89 -15.98 1.36 1.62
CA ALA A 89 -16.45 2.60 1.01
C ALA A 89 -17.33 2.36 -0.22
N ALA A 90 -17.05 1.33 -1.03
CA ALA A 90 -17.92 0.95 -2.13
C ALA A 90 -19.33 0.55 -1.64
N LYS A 91 -19.40 -0.19 -0.53
CA LYS A 91 -20.69 -0.52 0.11
C LYS A 91 -21.40 0.72 0.64
N GLN A 92 -20.66 1.63 1.29
CA GLN A 92 -21.18 2.92 1.78
C GLN A 92 -21.79 3.75 0.63
N ILE A 93 -21.14 3.81 -0.54
CA ILE A 93 -21.68 4.50 -1.72
C ILE A 93 -22.98 3.85 -2.19
N MET A 94 -23.02 2.51 -2.26
CA MET A 94 -24.25 1.78 -2.67
C MET A 94 -25.41 1.96 -1.68
N GLU A 95 -25.13 2.00 -0.39
CA GLU A 95 -26.11 2.30 0.66
C GLU A 95 -26.64 3.74 0.56
N GLY A 96 -25.81 4.66 0.06
CA GLY A 96 -26.16 6.06 -0.18
C GLY A 96 -26.87 6.34 -1.51
N GLY A 97 -27.26 5.30 -2.28
CA GLY A 97 -27.98 5.45 -3.55
C GLY A 97 -27.18 5.01 -4.78
N GLY A 98 -25.90 4.72 -4.62
CA GLY A 98 -25.04 4.17 -5.69
C GLY A 98 -24.27 5.22 -6.50
N ASP A 99 -24.59 6.49 -6.38
CA ASP A 99 -23.88 7.57 -7.04
C ASP A 99 -22.60 7.97 -6.28
N PHE A 100 -21.51 8.16 -7.01
CA PHE A 100 -20.27 8.62 -6.39
C PHE A 100 -20.41 10.08 -5.93
N PRO A 101 -20.03 10.42 -4.66
CA PRO A 101 -20.21 11.78 -4.14
C PRO A 101 -19.39 12.81 -4.92
N THR A 102 -19.99 13.99 -5.16
CA THR A 102 -19.45 15.03 -6.03
C THR A 102 -18.79 16.20 -5.30
N ASN A 103 -18.95 16.30 -3.97
CA ASN A 103 -18.35 17.37 -3.17
C ASN A 103 -17.28 16.82 -2.21
N TYR A 104 -16.39 17.70 -1.78
CA TYR A 104 -15.25 17.33 -0.95
C TYR A 104 -15.64 16.70 0.40
N ALA A 105 -16.67 17.21 1.05
CA ALA A 105 -17.07 16.75 2.38
C ALA A 105 -17.55 15.30 2.33
N ASP A 106 -18.40 14.96 1.37
CA ASP A 106 -18.95 13.61 1.21
C ASP A 106 -17.89 12.63 0.69
N VAL A 107 -17.03 13.05 -0.28
CA VAL A 107 -15.88 12.23 -0.70
C VAL A 107 -14.97 11.95 0.49
N ARG A 108 -14.70 12.94 1.32
CA ARG A 108 -13.85 12.82 2.53
C ARG A 108 -14.44 11.93 3.60
N ALA A 109 -15.77 11.79 3.65
CA ALA A 109 -16.49 10.93 4.60
C ALA A 109 -16.42 9.44 4.22
N LEU A 110 -16.02 9.10 3.01
CA LEU A 110 -15.84 7.71 2.59
C LEU A 110 -14.75 7.00 3.40
N LYS A 111 -14.97 5.72 3.70
CA LYS A 111 -14.04 4.92 4.50
C LYS A 111 -12.65 4.86 3.87
N GLY A 112 -11.64 5.27 4.64
CA GLY A 112 -10.24 5.24 4.19
C GLY A 112 -9.82 6.37 3.25
N VAL A 113 -10.71 7.33 2.96
CA VAL A 113 -10.40 8.52 2.17
C VAL A 113 -9.86 9.61 3.08
N GLY A 114 -8.59 9.96 2.88
CA GLY A 114 -7.89 11.04 3.56
C GLY A 114 -8.07 12.40 2.87
N PRO A 115 -7.58 13.50 3.48
CA PRO A 115 -7.64 14.83 2.86
C PRO A 115 -7.01 14.88 1.48
N TYR A 116 -5.85 14.24 1.30
CA TYR A 116 -5.17 14.11 0.02
C TYR A 116 -6.05 13.42 -1.03
N THR A 117 -6.56 12.21 -0.71
CA THR A 117 -7.37 11.43 -1.66
C THR A 117 -8.66 12.15 -2.04
N ALA A 118 -9.31 12.82 -1.07
CA ALA A 118 -10.50 13.62 -1.36
C ALA A 118 -10.19 14.80 -2.29
N ALA A 119 -9.09 15.53 -2.05
CA ALA A 119 -8.64 16.62 -2.92
C ALA A 119 -8.32 16.12 -4.34
N ALA A 120 -7.63 14.98 -4.44
CA ALA A 120 -7.28 14.38 -5.72
C ALA A 120 -8.53 13.99 -6.53
N ILE A 121 -9.47 13.25 -5.93
CA ILE A 121 -10.72 12.87 -6.58
C ILE A 121 -11.50 14.12 -7.02
N CYS A 122 -11.66 15.11 -6.13
CA CYS A 122 -12.39 16.33 -6.45
C CYS A 122 -11.74 17.13 -7.57
N ALA A 123 -10.41 17.22 -7.59
CA ALA A 123 -9.70 17.94 -8.64
C ALA A 123 -9.70 17.19 -9.98
N PHE A 124 -9.42 15.89 -9.99
CA PHE A 124 -9.26 15.12 -11.21
C PHE A 124 -10.61 14.73 -11.87
N ALA A 125 -11.62 14.39 -11.06
CA ALA A 125 -12.91 13.98 -11.59
C ALA A 125 -13.85 15.16 -11.89
N TYR A 126 -13.81 16.19 -11.04
CA TYR A 126 -14.81 17.26 -11.09
C TYR A 126 -14.22 18.65 -11.38
N GLY A 127 -12.91 18.75 -11.56
CA GLY A 127 -12.26 20.04 -11.80
C GLY A 127 -12.38 21.02 -10.63
N LEU A 128 -12.64 20.52 -9.40
CA LEU A 128 -12.79 21.38 -8.23
C LEU A 128 -11.42 21.86 -7.72
N PRO A 129 -11.33 23.12 -7.25
CA PRO A 129 -10.06 23.75 -6.93
C PRO A 129 -9.49 23.31 -5.57
N TYR A 130 -9.12 22.06 -5.47
CA TYR A 130 -8.46 21.48 -4.29
C TYR A 130 -7.01 21.11 -4.62
N ALA A 131 -6.06 21.63 -3.84
CA ALA A 131 -4.65 21.29 -3.98
C ALA A 131 -4.34 19.93 -3.32
N VAL A 132 -3.55 19.10 -4.00
CA VAL A 132 -2.99 17.87 -3.43
C VAL A 132 -1.66 18.15 -2.76
N VAL A 133 -1.38 17.47 -1.63
CA VAL A 133 -0.09 17.55 -0.95
C VAL A 133 0.36 16.14 -0.57
N ASP A 134 1.16 15.53 -1.45
CA ASP A 134 1.82 14.23 -1.24
C ASP A 134 3.32 14.41 -0.93
N GLY A 135 4.06 13.31 -0.84
CA GLY A 135 5.49 13.33 -0.61
C GLY A 135 6.29 14.06 -1.70
N ASN A 136 5.81 14.05 -2.95
CA ASN A 136 6.42 14.78 -4.06
C ASN A 136 6.19 16.28 -3.91
N VAL A 137 4.95 16.66 -3.64
CA VAL A 137 4.55 18.06 -3.45
C VAL A 137 5.28 18.67 -2.25
N TYR A 138 5.34 17.98 -1.10
CA TYR A 138 6.14 18.43 0.05
C TYR A 138 7.58 18.71 -0.35
N ARG A 139 8.22 17.83 -1.11
CA ARG A 139 9.61 17.98 -1.53
C ARG A 139 9.82 19.15 -2.48
N VAL A 140 8.95 19.28 -3.50
CA VAL A 140 9.02 20.38 -4.47
C VAL A 140 8.86 21.73 -3.77
N LEU A 141 7.81 21.87 -2.96
CA LEU A 141 7.52 23.13 -2.25
C LEU A 141 8.60 23.45 -1.21
N ALA A 142 9.05 22.46 -0.40
CA ALA A 142 10.10 22.68 0.58
C ALA A 142 11.40 23.17 -0.09
N ARG A 143 11.80 22.55 -1.19
CA ARG A 143 13.02 22.92 -1.90
C ARG A 143 12.89 24.28 -2.61
N TYR A 144 11.79 24.48 -3.36
CA TYR A 144 11.63 25.71 -4.12
C TYR A 144 11.52 26.95 -3.23
N PHE A 145 10.75 26.88 -2.14
CA PHE A 145 10.55 28.00 -1.22
C PHE A 145 11.53 28.02 -0.04
N GLY A 146 12.39 27.02 0.12
CA GLY A 146 13.36 26.95 1.23
C GLY A 146 12.71 26.69 2.59
N ILE A 147 11.59 25.94 2.63
CA ILE A 147 10.81 25.72 3.87
C ILE A 147 11.49 24.65 4.71
N THR A 148 11.86 25.03 5.95
CA THR A 148 12.53 24.17 6.92
C THR A 148 11.58 23.60 7.99
N THR A 149 10.32 23.98 7.99
CA THR A 149 9.30 23.42 8.90
C THR A 149 9.11 21.92 8.61
N PRO A 150 9.20 21.04 9.63
CA PRO A 150 9.05 19.60 9.43
C PRO A 150 7.68 19.22 8.86
N ILE A 151 7.67 18.47 7.76
CA ILE A 151 6.46 18.12 6.99
C ILE A 151 5.50 17.16 7.70
N ASP A 152 5.97 16.42 8.69
CA ASP A 152 5.22 15.41 9.45
C ASP A 152 4.60 15.95 10.75
N GLY A 153 4.91 17.23 11.10
CA GLY A 153 4.28 17.97 12.18
C GLY A 153 2.94 18.63 11.79
N THR A 154 2.14 19.02 12.77
CA THR A 154 0.86 19.72 12.53
C THR A 154 1.07 21.08 11.87
N ALA A 155 2.09 21.84 12.33
CA ALA A 155 2.44 23.14 11.77
C ALA A 155 2.84 23.02 10.28
N GLY A 156 3.75 22.08 9.94
CA GLY A 156 4.19 21.87 8.57
C GLY A 156 3.03 21.45 7.68
N LYS A 157 2.18 20.51 8.10
CA LYS A 157 1.00 20.12 7.32
C LYS A 157 0.09 21.29 6.99
N LYS A 158 -0.13 22.19 7.94
CA LYS A 158 -0.94 23.39 7.74
C LYS A 158 -0.26 24.38 6.79
N GLU A 159 1.01 24.67 7.00
CA GLU A 159 1.80 25.59 6.16
C GLU A 159 1.85 25.13 4.70
N PHE A 160 2.19 23.87 4.45
CA PHE A 160 2.26 23.34 3.10
C PHE A 160 0.89 23.24 2.42
N ALA A 161 -0.18 22.94 3.17
CA ALA A 161 -1.54 22.93 2.60
C ALA A 161 -1.97 24.35 2.18
N GLN A 162 -1.70 25.38 3.00
CA GLN A 162 -2.00 26.77 2.67
C GLN A 162 -1.19 27.25 1.46
N LEU A 163 0.10 26.92 1.42
CA LEU A 163 0.97 27.25 0.30
C LEU A 163 0.50 26.58 -0.99
N ALA A 164 0.23 25.29 -0.95
CA ALA A 164 -0.26 24.54 -2.13
C ALA A 164 -1.57 25.13 -2.66
N ASP A 165 -2.50 25.48 -1.77
CA ASP A 165 -3.76 26.12 -2.15
C ASP A 165 -3.55 27.51 -2.79
N SER A 166 -2.60 28.30 -2.29
CA SER A 166 -2.28 29.63 -2.85
C SER A 166 -1.65 29.57 -4.24
N LEU A 167 -0.97 28.48 -4.57
CA LEU A 167 -0.29 28.27 -5.87
C LEU A 167 -1.17 27.55 -6.90
N LEU A 168 -2.29 26.97 -6.46
CA LEU A 168 -3.17 26.18 -7.30
C LEU A 168 -3.74 26.99 -8.45
N SER A 169 -3.64 26.46 -9.67
CA SER A 169 -4.39 27.00 -10.81
C SER A 169 -5.88 26.75 -10.63
N ARG A 170 -6.66 27.82 -10.42
CA ARG A 170 -8.12 27.71 -10.25
C ARG A 170 -8.85 27.35 -11.55
N THR A 171 -8.23 27.59 -12.71
CA THR A 171 -8.77 27.30 -14.03
C THR A 171 -8.38 25.91 -14.55
N ALA A 172 -7.29 25.34 -14.05
CA ALA A 172 -6.79 24.02 -14.44
C ALA A 172 -6.24 23.25 -13.21
N PRO A 173 -7.08 22.95 -12.19
CA PRO A 173 -6.62 22.33 -10.96
C PRO A 173 -6.11 20.90 -11.15
N ALA A 174 -6.69 20.13 -12.05
CA ALA A 174 -6.23 18.78 -12.38
C ALA A 174 -4.83 18.78 -13.00
N ASP A 175 -4.59 19.66 -13.98
CA ASP A 175 -3.28 19.79 -14.63
C ASP A 175 -2.22 20.27 -13.64
N TYR A 176 -2.54 21.26 -12.83
CA TYR A 176 -1.61 21.75 -11.78
C TYR A 176 -1.22 20.65 -10.81
N ASN A 177 -2.19 19.91 -10.28
CA ASN A 177 -1.93 18.81 -9.35
C ASN A 177 -1.10 17.71 -10.01
N SER A 178 -1.42 17.34 -11.23
CA SER A 178 -0.63 16.38 -12.02
C SER A 178 0.79 16.90 -12.28
N ALA A 179 0.92 18.18 -12.63
CA ALA A 179 2.20 18.82 -12.91
C ALA A 179 3.14 18.80 -11.70
N ILE A 180 2.67 19.22 -10.53
CA ILE A 180 3.53 19.27 -9.33
C ILE A 180 3.93 17.88 -8.84
N MET A 181 3.03 16.88 -8.93
CA MET A 181 3.35 15.50 -8.60
C MET A 181 4.36 14.91 -9.57
N ASP A 182 4.20 15.11 -10.90
CA ASP A 182 5.14 14.61 -11.90
C ASP A 182 6.49 15.32 -11.82
N PHE A 183 6.48 16.63 -11.60
CA PHE A 183 7.71 17.39 -11.40
C PHE A 183 8.53 16.84 -10.22
N GLY A 184 7.84 16.51 -9.12
CA GLY A 184 8.48 15.86 -7.98
C GLY A 184 8.98 14.45 -8.28
N ALA A 185 8.28 13.69 -9.11
CA ALA A 185 8.64 12.31 -9.43
C ALA A 185 9.74 12.20 -10.48
N LEU A 186 9.81 13.12 -11.45
CA LEU A 186 10.67 13.04 -12.63
C LEU A 186 11.85 14.04 -12.60
N GLN A 187 11.60 15.28 -12.19
CA GLN A 187 12.59 16.37 -12.20
C GLN A 187 13.21 16.61 -10.82
N CYS A 188 12.39 16.93 -9.82
CA CYS A 188 12.85 17.20 -8.45
C CYS A 188 12.88 15.93 -7.62
N THR A 189 13.63 14.91 -8.04
CA THR A 189 13.71 13.58 -7.43
C THR A 189 14.32 13.60 -6.02
N PRO A 190 14.07 12.56 -5.17
CA PRO A 190 14.57 12.55 -3.79
C PRO A 190 16.08 12.56 -3.68
N THR A 191 16.77 11.72 -4.45
CA THR A 191 18.20 11.42 -4.26
C THR A 191 19.11 12.04 -5.29
N SER A 192 18.65 12.26 -6.51
CA SER A 192 19.51 12.75 -7.61
C SER A 192 18.70 13.66 -8.55
N PRO A 193 18.22 14.83 -8.07
CA PRO A 193 17.52 15.75 -8.95
C PRO A 193 18.50 16.40 -9.93
N ASP A 194 18.11 16.47 -11.21
CA ASP A 194 18.87 17.25 -12.19
C ASP A 194 18.52 18.73 -12.08
N CYS A 195 19.19 19.42 -11.17
CA CYS A 195 18.97 20.85 -10.94
C CYS A 195 19.48 21.71 -12.08
N THR A 196 20.43 21.25 -12.88
CA THR A 196 21.02 22.03 -13.98
C THR A 196 20.07 22.17 -15.16
N GLN A 197 19.19 21.17 -15.37
CA GLN A 197 18.15 21.19 -16.40
C GLN A 197 16.77 21.60 -15.82
N CYS A 198 16.72 21.97 -14.55
CA CYS A 198 15.45 22.32 -13.91
C CYS A 198 15.00 23.73 -14.30
N PRO A 199 13.80 23.93 -14.89
CA PRO A 199 13.33 25.25 -15.30
C PRO A 199 13.07 26.20 -14.13
N LEU A 200 13.07 25.68 -12.90
CA LEU A 200 12.87 26.45 -11.67
C LEU A 200 14.19 26.71 -10.91
N CYS A 201 15.36 26.29 -11.41
CA CYS A 201 16.62 26.32 -10.65
C CYS A 201 17.03 27.73 -10.23
N GLU A 202 16.91 28.73 -11.11
CA GLU A 202 17.33 30.10 -10.83
C GLU A 202 16.58 30.74 -9.64
N SER A 203 15.30 30.38 -9.45
CA SER A 203 14.45 30.89 -8.37
C SER A 203 14.35 29.92 -7.18
N CYS A 204 14.94 28.73 -7.26
CA CYS A 204 14.89 27.71 -6.23
C CYS A 204 15.76 28.04 -5.01
N GLN A 205 15.15 28.25 -3.86
CA GLN A 205 15.87 28.61 -2.63
C GLN A 205 16.82 27.51 -2.16
N ALA A 206 16.40 26.24 -2.20
CA ALA A 206 17.25 25.12 -1.82
C ALA A 206 18.49 24.97 -2.73
N TYR A 207 18.34 25.23 -4.03
CA TYR A 207 19.48 25.21 -4.97
C TYR A 207 20.47 26.33 -4.65
N ARG A 208 19.97 27.55 -4.45
CA ARG A 208 20.80 28.73 -4.13
C ARG A 208 21.52 28.62 -2.79
N GLN A 209 20.93 27.91 -1.83
CA GLN A 209 21.48 27.77 -0.47
C GLN A 209 22.20 26.43 -0.24
N GLY A 210 22.25 25.54 -1.23
CA GLY A 210 22.87 24.22 -1.08
C GLY A 210 22.08 23.22 -0.23
N LEU A 211 20.76 23.43 -0.05
CA LEU A 211 19.89 22.65 0.85
C LEU A 211 19.07 21.54 0.13
N ILE A 212 19.45 21.19 -1.10
CA ILE A 212 18.67 20.22 -1.92
C ILE A 212 18.50 18.87 -1.21
N TYR A 213 19.53 18.40 -0.51
CA TYR A 213 19.50 17.09 0.15
C TYR A 213 18.96 17.14 1.58
N ASP A 214 18.86 18.33 2.16
CA ASP A 214 18.35 18.53 3.52
C ASP A 214 16.82 18.68 3.54
N LEU A 215 16.23 19.10 2.41
CA LEU A 215 14.81 19.37 2.29
C LEU A 215 14.06 18.30 1.50
N PRO A 216 12.85 17.90 1.97
CA PRO A 216 12.10 18.41 3.13
C PRO A 216 12.55 17.80 4.46
N ILE A 217 12.45 18.56 5.55
CA ILE A 217 12.76 18.09 6.91
C ILE A 217 11.62 17.20 7.43
N LYS A 218 12.03 16.12 8.15
CA LYS A 218 11.15 15.25 8.93
C LYS A 218 11.62 15.23 10.38
N ALA A 219 10.72 15.49 11.31
CA ALA A 219 11.03 15.48 12.75
C ALA A 219 10.88 14.08 13.37
N LYS A 220 10.00 13.23 12.80
CA LYS A 220 9.66 11.94 13.39
C LYS A 220 10.54 10.83 12.80
N HIS A 221 11.19 10.09 13.70
CA HIS A 221 11.79 8.81 13.36
C HIS A 221 10.80 7.70 13.68
N THR A 222 10.53 6.85 12.71
CA THR A 222 9.66 5.69 12.91
C THR A 222 10.42 4.63 13.70
N ALA A 223 9.95 4.32 14.93
CA ALA A 223 10.44 3.16 15.65
C ALA A 223 10.06 1.89 14.91
N VAL A 224 11.04 0.99 14.71
CA VAL A 224 10.83 -0.31 14.05
C VAL A 224 10.82 -1.38 15.13
N GLY A 225 9.67 -2.04 15.32
CA GLY A 225 9.55 -3.18 16.22
C GLY A 225 9.96 -4.49 15.54
N GLU A 226 10.41 -5.46 16.33
CA GLU A 226 10.72 -6.81 15.84
C GLU A 226 9.67 -7.83 16.31
N ARG A 227 9.40 -8.83 15.48
CA ARG A 227 8.50 -9.96 15.83
C ARG A 227 9.15 -11.27 15.38
N HIS A 228 9.00 -12.30 16.19
CA HIS A 228 9.53 -13.65 15.94
C HIS A 228 8.36 -14.61 15.70
N LEU A 229 8.20 -15.04 14.44
CA LEU A 229 7.04 -15.77 13.95
C LEU A 229 7.47 -17.17 13.52
N LEU A 230 6.92 -18.20 14.17
CA LEU A 230 7.06 -19.59 13.77
C LEU A 230 5.82 -20.00 12.99
N TYR A 231 5.97 -20.32 11.70
CA TYR A 231 4.90 -20.82 10.84
C TYR A 231 5.05 -22.32 10.61
N LEU A 232 3.96 -23.06 10.83
CA LEU A 232 3.87 -24.48 10.64
C LEU A 232 2.98 -24.79 9.43
N PHE A 233 3.60 -25.21 8.34
CA PHE A 233 2.92 -25.60 7.10
C PHE A 233 2.54 -27.07 7.19
N ILE A 234 1.37 -27.35 7.80
CA ILE A 234 0.88 -28.69 8.06
C ILE A 234 0.08 -29.19 6.87
N HIS A 235 0.49 -30.28 6.24
CA HIS A 235 -0.13 -30.85 5.05
C HIS A 235 -0.15 -32.37 5.05
N ASP A 236 -1.07 -32.98 4.27
CA ASP A 236 -1.15 -34.44 4.05
C ASP A 236 -0.62 -34.88 2.68
N GLY A 237 -0.05 -33.95 1.91
CA GLY A 237 0.43 -34.17 0.53
C GLY A 237 -0.55 -33.67 -0.53
N GLU A 238 -1.83 -33.48 -0.21
CA GLU A 238 -2.87 -32.99 -1.10
C GLU A 238 -3.50 -31.69 -0.60
N ARG A 239 -3.57 -31.51 0.71
CA ARG A 239 -4.23 -30.39 1.39
C ARG A 239 -3.30 -29.79 2.45
N MET A 240 -3.45 -28.50 2.72
CA MET A 240 -2.75 -27.79 3.79
C MET A 240 -3.76 -27.12 4.74
N LEU A 241 -3.42 -27.09 6.03
CA LEU A 241 -4.21 -26.36 7.02
C LEU A 241 -3.95 -24.87 6.93
N LEU A 242 -5.03 -24.10 6.74
CA LEU A 242 -5.01 -22.64 6.73
C LEU A 242 -6.03 -22.09 7.74
N GLU A 243 -5.72 -20.94 8.29
CA GLU A 243 -6.64 -20.12 9.07
C GLU A 243 -6.68 -18.67 8.54
N ARG A 244 -7.80 -17.99 8.75
CA ARG A 244 -7.93 -16.56 8.45
C ARG A 244 -7.41 -15.74 9.61
N ARG A 245 -6.50 -14.80 9.34
CA ARG A 245 -5.97 -13.92 10.38
C ARG A 245 -7.05 -13.02 10.98
N PRO A 246 -7.10 -12.92 12.33
CA PRO A 246 -8.09 -12.09 13.02
C PRO A 246 -7.86 -10.60 12.78
N ALA A 247 -8.85 -9.80 13.21
CA ALA A 247 -8.76 -8.35 13.23
C ALA A 247 -7.70 -7.85 14.23
N GLY A 248 -7.17 -6.64 13.98
CA GLY A 248 -6.30 -5.93 14.93
C GLY A 248 -4.80 -6.16 14.76
N ASP A 249 -4.37 -7.02 13.82
CA ASP A 249 -2.95 -7.25 13.53
C ASP A 249 -2.63 -7.03 12.03
N ILE A 250 -1.32 -7.09 11.72
CA ILE A 250 -0.85 -7.10 10.32
C ILE A 250 -1.54 -8.24 9.56
N TRP A 251 -1.76 -8.01 8.25
CA TRP A 251 -2.34 -9.03 7.35
C TRP A 251 -3.74 -9.52 7.74
N GLN A 252 -4.48 -8.74 8.55
CA GLN A 252 -5.87 -9.03 8.89
C GLN A 252 -6.68 -9.46 7.67
N GLY A 253 -7.45 -10.56 7.81
CA GLY A 253 -8.31 -11.08 6.77
C GLY A 253 -7.60 -11.96 5.72
N LEU A 254 -6.26 -11.99 5.70
CA LEU A 254 -5.50 -12.91 4.87
C LEU A 254 -5.41 -14.30 5.52
N TYR A 255 -5.17 -15.30 4.68
CA TYR A 255 -4.97 -16.67 5.15
C TYR A 255 -3.49 -16.95 5.45
N GLN A 256 -3.26 -17.83 6.41
CA GLN A 256 -1.92 -18.23 6.83
C GLN A 256 -1.92 -19.68 7.35
N PRO A 257 -0.73 -20.35 7.35
CA PRO A 257 -0.51 -21.55 8.12
C PRO A 257 -0.58 -21.28 9.63
N LEU A 258 -0.55 -22.33 10.45
CA LEU A 258 -0.53 -22.19 11.89
C LEU A 258 0.64 -21.31 12.34
N LEU A 259 0.33 -20.30 13.16
CA LEU A 259 1.29 -19.34 13.69
C LEU A 259 1.49 -19.54 15.20
N VAL A 260 2.76 -19.63 15.58
CA VAL A 260 3.21 -19.44 16.97
C VAL A 260 4.10 -18.21 17.03
N GLU A 261 3.81 -17.26 17.91
CA GLU A 261 4.60 -16.04 18.05
C GLU A 261 5.38 -16.03 19.35
N TYR A 262 6.66 -15.66 19.28
CA TYR A 262 7.55 -15.50 20.41
C TYR A 262 7.86 -14.03 20.68
N GLN A 263 8.00 -13.69 21.96
CA GLN A 263 8.36 -12.32 22.38
C GLN A 263 9.83 -11.97 22.09
N GLN A 264 10.69 -12.99 21.92
CA GLN A 264 12.13 -12.84 21.71
C GLN A 264 12.66 -13.99 20.85
N PRO A 265 13.91 -13.89 20.33
CA PRO A 265 14.54 -14.99 19.62
C PRO A 265 14.51 -16.28 20.44
N THR A 266 14.06 -17.37 19.83
CA THR A 266 13.83 -18.66 20.50
C THR A 266 14.67 -19.74 19.84
N SER A 267 15.23 -20.66 20.63
CA SER A 267 16.05 -21.75 20.12
C SER A 267 15.22 -22.79 19.35
N GLU A 268 15.87 -23.46 18.41
CA GLU A 268 15.24 -24.53 17.61
C GLU A 268 14.68 -25.64 18.48
N ALA A 269 15.38 -26.01 19.57
CA ALA A 269 14.93 -27.04 20.49
C ALA A 269 13.58 -26.71 21.15
N VAL A 270 13.38 -25.46 21.55
CA VAL A 270 12.10 -24.97 22.09
C VAL A 270 11.02 -24.99 21.04
N MET A 271 11.32 -24.51 19.82
CA MET A 271 10.36 -24.51 18.70
C MET A 271 9.91 -25.94 18.36
N LEU A 272 10.82 -26.89 18.27
CA LEU A 272 10.50 -28.29 18.03
C LEU A 272 9.66 -28.92 19.19
N ALA A 273 9.96 -28.58 20.44
CA ALA A 273 9.13 -29.02 21.58
C ALA A 273 7.70 -28.46 21.49
N ASP A 274 7.53 -27.19 21.10
CA ASP A 274 6.21 -26.59 20.89
C ASP A 274 5.47 -27.23 19.71
N ILE A 275 6.15 -27.53 18.58
CA ILE A 275 5.57 -28.28 17.48
C ILE A 275 5.04 -29.65 17.95
N HIS A 276 5.84 -30.42 18.67
CA HIS A 276 5.40 -31.71 19.21
C HIS A 276 4.23 -31.57 20.18
N LYS A 277 4.20 -30.53 21.00
CA LYS A 277 3.09 -30.25 21.91
C LYS A 277 1.79 -29.94 21.15
N VAL A 278 1.86 -29.09 20.11
CA VAL A 278 0.70 -28.71 19.26
C VAL A 278 0.17 -29.92 18.50
N LEU A 279 1.08 -30.78 17.98
CA LEU A 279 0.75 -31.91 17.12
C LEU A 279 0.78 -33.26 17.87
N ARG A 280 0.67 -33.23 19.18
CA ARG A 280 0.79 -34.45 20.06
C ARG A 280 -0.11 -35.63 19.68
N GLN A 281 -1.23 -35.34 18.98
CA GLN A 281 -2.18 -36.37 18.53
C GLN A 281 -1.92 -36.85 17.11
N SER A 282 -0.98 -36.23 16.36
CA SER A 282 -0.69 -36.54 14.96
C SER A 282 0.31 -37.71 14.89
N LYS A 283 -0.19 -38.91 14.64
CA LYS A 283 0.68 -40.11 14.46
C LYS A 283 1.35 -40.06 13.08
N GLY A 284 2.63 -40.43 13.02
CA GLY A 284 3.38 -40.55 11.78
C GLY A 284 3.74 -39.20 11.16
N MET A 285 3.72 -38.09 11.91
CA MET A 285 4.16 -36.81 11.39
C MET A 285 5.65 -36.79 11.04
N ALA A 286 6.03 -36.13 9.97
CA ALA A 286 7.40 -35.88 9.56
C ALA A 286 7.65 -34.37 9.44
N ILE A 287 8.66 -33.87 10.14
CA ILE A 287 9.07 -32.45 10.12
C ILE A 287 10.25 -32.33 9.16
N GLN A 288 10.12 -31.45 8.17
CA GLN A 288 11.21 -31.14 7.24
C GLN A 288 12.26 -30.26 7.98
N THR A 289 13.50 -30.73 8.04
CA THR A 289 14.64 -30.01 8.60
C THR A 289 15.74 -29.84 7.56
N PRO A 290 16.54 -28.75 7.62
CA PRO A 290 16.42 -27.64 8.56
C PRO A 290 15.22 -26.75 8.29
N ALA A 291 14.83 -25.94 9.28
CA ALA A 291 13.81 -24.91 9.10
C ALA A 291 14.24 -23.87 8.07
N LEU A 292 13.27 -23.36 7.32
CA LEU A 292 13.47 -22.18 6.51
C LEU A 292 13.43 -20.92 7.40
N GLN A 293 14.49 -20.11 7.38
CA GLN A 293 14.56 -18.87 8.15
C GLN A 293 14.85 -17.68 7.24
N PHE A 294 14.12 -16.58 7.43
CA PHE A 294 14.37 -15.34 6.72
C PHE A 294 13.74 -14.12 7.41
N ARG A 295 14.22 -12.93 7.05
CA ARG A 295 13.67 -11.65 7.50
C ARG A 295 12.72 -11.10 6.44
N HIS A 296 11.60 -10.55 6.90
CA HIS A 296 10.66 -9.80 6.08
C HIS A 296 10.45 -8.40 6.69
N VAL A 297 10.83 -7.36 5.95
CA VAL A 297 10.82 -5.99 6.43
C VAL A 297 9.53 -5.32 6.00
N LEU A 298 8.79 -4.78 6.98
CA LEU A 298 7.65 -3.88 6.80
C LEU A 298 8.05 -2.48 7.23
N THR A 299 7.24 -1.47 6.91
CA THR A 299 7.54 -0.06 7.23
C THR A 299 7.83 0.19 8.71
N HIS A 300 7.13 -0.49 9.60
CA HIS A 300 7.22 -0.27 11.06
C HIS A 300 7.64 -1.53 11.83
N ARG A 301 7.95 -2.64 11.14
CA ARG A 301 8.27 -3.92 11.77
C ARG A 301 9.27 -4.71 10.95
N ILE A 302 10.14 -5.42 11.64
CA ILE A 302 10.96 -6.49 11.07
C ILE A 302 10.37 -7.80 11.58
N LEU A 303 10.02 -8.69 10.67
CA LEU A 303 9.51 -10.01 10.98
C LEU A 303 10.63 -11.02 10.78
N HIS A 304 10.98 -11.75 11.82
CA HIS A 304 11.86 -12.90 11.76
C HIS A 304 10.98 -14.15 11.63
N LEU A 305 11.00 -14.76 10.46
CA LEU A 305 10.18 -15.93 10.16
C LEU A 305 11.03 -17.19 10.27
N THR A 306 10.53 -18.16 11.03
CA THR A 306 10.99 -19.55 11.02
C THR A 306 9.83 -20.42 10.52
N CYS A 307 10.05 -21.23 9.50
CA CYS A 307 9.01 -21.97 8.81
C CYS A 307 9.39 -23.45 8.72
N TYR A 308 8.48 -24.32 9.16
CA TYR A 308 8.61 -25.78 9.00
C TYR A 308 7.49 -26.31 8.12
N ALA A 309 7.85 -27.15 7.14
CA ALA A 309 6.89 -28.02 6.46
C ALA A 309 6.71 -29.28 7.30
N ILE A 310 5.46 -29.64 7.58
CA ILE A 310 5.11 -30.79 8.43
C ILE A 310 4.11 -31.66 7.68
N HIS A 311 4.56 -32.82 7.29
CA HIS A 311 3.69 -33.85 6.71
C HIS A 311 2.98 -34.60 7.81
N CYS A 312 1.64 -34.65 7.79
CA CYS A 312 0.79 -35.44 8.66
C CYS A 312 -0.09 -36.34 7.78
N PRO A 313 0.05 -37.67 7.80
CA PRO A 313 -0.77 -38.56 6.98
C PRO A 313 -2.29 -38.37 7.17
N THR A 314 -2.68 -37.89 8.35
CA THR A 314 -4.02 -37.43 8.64
C THR A 314 -3.92 -36.03 9.23
N LEU A 315 -4.58 -35.06 8.62
CA LEU A 315 -4.58 -33.68 9.11
C LEU A 315 -5.25 -33.59 10.47
N PRO A 316 -4.58 -32.99 11.48
CA PRO A 316 -5.17 -32.80 12.81
C PRO A 316 -6.27 -31.73 12.77
N HIS A 317 -7.24 -31.84 13.67
CA HIS A 317 -8.18 -30.75 13.93
C HIS A 317 -7.55 -29.73 14.87
N LEU A 318 -7.29 -28.53 14.38
CA LEU A 318 -6.62 -27.46 15.13
C LEU A 318 -7.47 -26.18 15.09
N GLY A 319 -8.25 -25.96 16.14
CA GLY A 319 -9.05 -24.72 16.28
C GLY A 319 -9.88 -24.38 15.05
N ASN A 320 -9.68 -23.18 14.51
CA ASN A 320 -10.39 -22.66 13.32
C ASN A 320 -9.69 -22.96 12.00
N MET A 321 -8.66 -23.81 12.00
CA MET A 321 -7.96 -24.16 10.76
C MET A 321 -8.82 -25.06 9.87
N GLN A 322 -8.77 -24.79 8.57
CA GLN A 322 -9.48 -25.57 7.56
C GLN A 322 -8.50 -26.25 6.60
N PRO A 323 -8.76 -27.51 6.20
CA PRO A 323 -7.98 -28.18 5.18
C PRO A 323 -8.32 -27.58 3.79
N VAL A 324 -7.32 -27.06 3.10
CA VAL A 324 -7.46 -26.47 1.77
C VAL A 324 -6.65 -27.30 0.78
N PRO A 325 -7.28 -27.80 -0.32
CA PRO A 325 -6.58 -28.49 -1.38
C PRO A 325 -5.49 -27.61 -2.01
N PHE A 326 -4.36 -28.20 -2.36
CA PHE A 326 -3.29 -27.44 -3.01
C PHE A 326 -3.73 -26.80 -4.32
N ALA A 327 -4.60 -27.45 -5.08
CA ALA A 327 -5.18 -26.91 -6.31
C ALA A 327 -6.08 -25.66 -6.10
N GLU A 328 -6.53 -25.42 -4.87
CA GLU A 328 -7.39 -24.29 -4.52
C GLU A 328 -6.68 -23.16 -3.77
N LEU A 329 -5.37 -23.30 -3.48
CA LEU A 329 -4.61 -22.32 -2.70
C LEU A 329 -4.63 -20.92 -3.32
N ASP A 330 -4.70 -20.82 -4.63
CA ASP A 330 -4.82 -19.55 -5.36
C ASP A 330 -6.13 -18.80 -5.07
N ASN A 331 -7.12 -19.46 -4.50
CA ASN A 331 -8.36 -18.83 -4.06
C ASN A 331 -8.24 -18.11 -2.70
N TYR A 332 -7.15 -18.31 -1.99
CA TYR A 332 -6.90 -17.79 -0.63
C TYR A 332 -5.84 -16.70 -0.67
N ALA A 333 -6.22 -15.46 -0.37
CA ALA A 333 -5.27 -14.36 -0.31
C ALA A 333 -4.29 -14.56 0.86
N MET A 334 -2.99 -14.62 0.57
CA MET A 334 -1.94 -14.83 1.57
C MET A 334 -0.91 -13.69 1.56
N PRO A 335 -0.24 -13.41 2.70
CA PRO A 335 0.89 -12.50 2.73
C PRO A 335 2.02 -12.98 1.82
N ARG A 336 2.71 -12.06 1.14
CA ARG A 336 3.85 -12.38 0.28
C ARG A 336 4.94 -13.19 0.99
N ALA A 337 5.14 -12.95 2.29
CA ALA A 337 6.09 -13.70 3.09
C ALA A 337 5.72 -15.20 3.17
N ILE A 338 4.43 -15.52 3.30
CA ILE A 338 3.93 -16.91 3.33
C ILE A 338 4.08 -17.56 1.96
N LEU A 339 3.70 -16.87 0.88
CA LEU A 339 3.88 -17.39 -0.49
C LEU A 339 5.35 -17.70 -0.79
N LYS A 340 6.26 -16.80 -0.39
CA LYS A 340 7.71 -17.01 -0.51
C LYS A 340 8.16 -18.25 0.28
N ALA A 341 7.65 -18.46 1.48
CA ALA A 341 7.97 -19.62 2.29
C ALA A 341 7.46 -20.92 1.64
N MET A 342 6.22 -20.94 1.13
CA MET A 342 5.65 -22.09 0.41
C MET A 342 6.50 -22.46 -0.81
N GLU A 343 6.93 -21.48 -1.60
CA GLU A 343 7.78 -21.69 -2.75
C GLU A 343 9.12 -22.35 -2.38
N GLN A 344 9.79 -21.83 -1.34
CA GLN A 344 11.08 -22.34 -0.88
C GLN A 344 10.98 -23.71 -0.19
N LEU A 345 9.89 -23.97 0.50
CA LEU A 345 9.59 -25.29 1.11
C LEU A 345 9.01 -26.29 0.11
N ARG A 346 8.75 -25.87 -1.14
CA ARG A 346 8.17 -26.68 -2.22
C ARG A 346 6.79 -27.26 -1.86
N ILE A 347 5.97 -26.50 -1.14
CA ILE A 347 4.62 -26.91 -0.75
C ILE A 347 3.65 -26.61 -1.88
N GLY A 348 2.80 -27.57 -2.21
CA GLY A 348 1.77 -27.42 -3.25
C GLY A 348 2.28 -27.48 -4.70
N ARG A 349 3.45 -28.07 -4.90
CA ARG A 349 4.02 -28.35 -6.25
C ARG A 349 3.98 -29.83 -6.56
#